data_19089e0d333d5c38c2dc4cef60e779b6
#
_entry.id   19089e0d333d5c38c2dc4cef60e779b6
#
_cell.length_a   1.000
_cell.length_b   1.000
_cell.length_c   1.000
_cell.angle_alpha   90.00
_cell.angle_beta   90.00
_cell.angle_gamma   90.00
#
_symmetry.space_group_name_H-M   'P 1'
#
loop_
_entity.id
_entity.type
_entity.pdbx_description
1 polymer ?
#
loop_
_entity_poly.entity_id
_entity_poly.type
_entity_poly.pdbx_seq_one_letter_code
_entity_poly.pdbx_strand_id
1 'polypeptide(L)'
;MKKINLSFSFTRWIGVVIKEIHELRRDKVSISMVLLTPIFQLIILGYAINMDPHNLPTALLNYDTERMSHIFVTEAQNTGYFSMIPVDSEEAAQKAFVRGDVTFIVTIPEGFTRKVLRGEKPQLLIQGDAIDPITTGNALSALVQVAKSMFQHDLPGDMRVSQKEDDFELIIHRMFNPEGITQFNTIPGIMGTILSTTLILMTALSITRERENGALENLLVSPLTGFEVIVGKITPFVVIGLFQATLILIAAVLLFNIPLHGSVFLLFFVLLIYVFLCLSIGIGISGLAQNQLQALQMSSFYFIPSIMLSGFISPFISMPDWAKAIGSCLPLTYFIRLVKGIMLKGYSAMALLPDLLPLIGLAVIVIGVGLKSYRKTLD
;
A
#
# COMPACT_ATOMS: atom_id res chain seq x y z
N MET A 1 37.10 -36.29 -2.81
CA MET A 1 36.96 -35.90 -4.21
C MET A 1 37.58 -34.52 -4.42
N LYS A 2 38.49 -34.32 -5.37
CA LYS A 2 39.11 -33.03 -5.69
C LYS A 2 38.03 -32.06 -6.15
N LYS A 3 37.78 -30.95 -5.41
CA LYS A 3 36.97 -29.84 -5.91
C LYS A 3 37.62 -29.30 -7.19
N ILE A 4 37.07 -29.63 -8.35
CA ILE A 4 37.46 -29.01 -9.60
C ILE A 4 36.99 -27.58 -9.50
N ASN A 5 37.90 -26.61 -9.40
CA ASN A 5 37.60 -25.18 -9.49
C ASN A 5 37.14 -24.87 -10.92
N LEU A 6 35.87 -25.12 -11.19
CA LEU A 6 35.24 -24.78 -12.48
C LEU A 6 35.01 -23.27 -12.50
N SER A 7 35.63 -22.58 -13.45
CA SER A 7 35.27 -21.18 -13.76
C SER A 7 33.84 -21.12 -14.31
N PHE A 8 33.16 -19.99 -14.09
CA PHE A 8 31.83 -19.75 -14.67
C PHE A 8 31.82 -19.95 -16.18
N SER A 9 30.85 -20.72 -16.70
CA SER A 9 30.65 -20.95 -18.10
C SER A 9 29.27 -20.49 -18.56
N PHE A 10 29.27 -19.59 -19.54
CA PHE A 10 28.04 -19.06 -20.13
C PHE A 10 27.14 -20.14 -20.72
N THR A 11 27.74 -21.15 -21.38
CA THR A 11 27.00 -22.28 -21.97
C THR A 11 26.28 -23.12 -20.92
N ARG A 12 26.94 -23.38 -19.77
CA ARG A 12 26.34 -24.13 -18.67
C ARG A 12 25.21 -23.35 -18.01
N TRP A 13 25.40 -22.02 -17.80
CA TRP A 13 24.36 -21.13 -17.28
C TRP A 13 23.13 -21.11 -18.21
N ILE A 14 23.32 -20.94 -19.54
CA ILE A 14 22.21 -20.99 -20.50
C ILE A 14 21.46 -22.33 -20.42
N GLY A 15 22.19 -23.46 -20.29
CA GLY A 15 21.57 -24.77 -20.14
C GLY A 15 20.59 -24.82 -18.95
N VAL A 16 20.98 -24.27 -17.80
CA VAL A 16 20.09 -24.18 -16.64
C VAL A 16 18.90 -23.27 -16.92
N VAL A 17 19.11 -22.09 -17.53
CA VAL A 17 18.02 -21.16 -17.88
C VAL A 17 17.00 -21.82 -18.81
N ILE A 18 17.45 -22.53 -19.85
CA ILE A 18 16.56 -23.22 -20.80
C ILE A 18 15.77 -24.32 -20.06
N LYS A 19 16.42 -25.10 -19.20
CA LYS A 19 15.74 -26.11 -18.36
C LYS A 19 14.60 -25.46 -17.56
N GLU A 20 14.87 -24.39 -16.82
CA GLU A 20 13.89 -23.71 -15.99
C GLU A 20 12.73 -23.14 -16.83
N ILE A 21 13.02 -22.55 -18.00
CA ILE A 21 11.98 -22.06 -18.92
C ILE A 21 11.10 -23.22 -19.40
N HIS A 22 11.67 -24.39 -19.69
CA HIS A 22 10.88 -25.54 -20.11
C HIS A 22 10.02 -26.10 -19.00
N GLU A 23 10.50 -26.14 -17.77
CA GLU A 23 9.72 -26.54 -16.59
C GLU A 23 8.56 -25.57 -16.34
N LEU A 24 8.82 -24.29 -16.40
CA LEU A 24 7.79 -23.26 -16.29
C LEU A 24 6.74 -23.37 -17.40
N ARG A 25 7.15 -23.53 -18.65
CA ARG A 25 6.21 -23.67 -19.80
C ARG A 25 5.33 -24.91 -19.73
N ARG A 26 5.80 -25.98 -19.09
CA ARG A 26 5.00 -27.21 -18.88
C ARG A 26 3.93 -27.02 -17.79
N ASP A 27 4.18 -26.19 -16.81
CA ASP A 27 3.22 -25.87 -15.74
C ASP A 27 2.39 -24.64 -16.12
N LYS A 28 1.47 -24.85 -17.07
CA LYS A 28 0.58 -23.78 -17.57
C LYS A 28 -0.28 -23.17 -16.49
N VAL A 29 -0.66 -23.96 -15.46
CA VAL A 29 -1.49 -23.49 -14.35
C VAL A 29 -0.71 -22.51 -13.48
N SER A 30 0.51 -22.87 -13.11
CA SER A 30 1.36 -21.97 -12.31
C SER A 30 1.68 -20.68 -13.05
N ILE A 31 2.03 -20.73 -14.35
CA ILE A 31 2.25 -19.51 -15.14
C ILE A 31 0.99 -18.65 -15.22
N SER A 32 -0.17 -19.24 -15.51
CA SER A 32 -1.42 -18.50 -15.58
C SER A 32 -1.75 -17.84 -14.25
N MET A 33 -1.57 -18.54 -13.14
CA MET A 33 -1.76 -17.98 -11.80
C MET A 33 -0.79 -16.83 -11.51
N VAL A 34 0.48 -16.99 -11.84
CA VAL A 34 1.51 -15.95 -11.61
C VAL A 34 1.23 -14.69 -12.42
N LEU A 35 0.63 -14.80 -13.60
CA LEU A 35 0.32 -13.65 -14.44
C LEU A 35 -1.05 -13.04 -14.13
N LEU A 36 -2.07 -13.85 -13.86
CA LEU A 36 -3.44 -13.38 -13.66
C LEU A 36 -3.69 -12.93 -12.22
N THR A 37 -3.19 -13.67 -11.23
CA THR A 37 -3.42 -13.35 -9.82
C THR A 37 -3.02 -11.92 -9.45
N PRO A 38 -1.88 -11.36 -9.89
CA PRO A 38 -1.51 -9.98 -9.61
C PRO A 38 -2.50 -8.95 -10.12
N ILE A 39 -3.03 -9.17 -11.31
CA ILE A 39 -4.01 -8.27 -11.92
C ILE A 39 -5.32 -8.32 -11.13
N PHE A 40 -5.80 -9.53 -10.80
CA PHE A 40 -6.98 -9.71 -9.97
C PHE A 40 -6.80 -9.09 -8.58
N GLN A 41 -5.67 -9.33 -7.94
CA GLN A 41 -5.37 -8.74 -6.63
C GLN A 41 -5.30 -7.22 -6.70
N LEU A 42 -4.67 -6.66 -7.74
CA LEU A 42 -4.61 -5.20 -7.92
C LEU A 42 -6.01 -4.60 -8.10
N ILE A 43 -6.84 -5.22 -8.94
CA ILE A 43 -8.20 -4.75 -9.19
C ILE A 43 -9.03 -4.85 -7.90
N ILE A 44 -9.06 -6.02 -7.27
CA ILE A 44 -9.85 -6.22 -6.06
C ILE A 44 -9.37 -5.28 -4.94
N LEU A 45 -8.09 -5.29 -4.60
CA LEU A 45 -7.56 -4.48 -3.50
C LEU A 45 -7.58 -2.98 -3.83
N GLY A 46 -7.33 -2.60 -5.09
CA GLY A 46 -7.32 -1.21 -5.53
C GLY A 46 -8.70 -0.55 -5.48
N TYR A 47 -9.75 -1.30 -5.75
CA TYR A 47 -11.14 -0.80 -5.63
C TYR A 47 -11.75 -1.07 -4.25
N ALA A 48 -11.38 -2.17 -3.57
CA ALA A 48 -11.95 -2.51 -2.27
C ALA A 48 -11.38 -1.67 -1.13
N ILE A 49 -10.10 -1.24 -1.21
CA ILE A 49 -9.48 -0.41 -0.19
C ILE A 49 -9.85 1.05 -0.45
N ASN A 50 -10.84 1.55 0.30
CA ASN A 50 -11.21 2.95 0.30
C ASN A 50 -10.91 3.55 1.67
N MET A 51 -9.89 4.41 1.74
CA MET A 51 -9.50 5.14 2.98
C MET A 51 -10.15 6.52 3.06
N ASP A 52 -10.97 6.89 2.08
CA ASP A 52 -11.70 8.15 2.03
C ASP A 52 -13.14 7.90 1.53
N PRO A 53 -13.96 7.19 2.30
CA PRO A 53 -15.32 6.90 1.90
C PRO A 53 -16.17 8.17 1.90
N HIS A 54 -16.96 8.31 0.84
CA HIS A 54 -17.93 9.38 0.63
C HIS A 54 -19.35 8.89 0.87
N ASN A 55 -20.30 9.82 0.95
CA ASN A 55 -21.73 9.54 1.14
C ASN A 55 -22.04 8.75 2.42
N LEU A 56 -21.35 9.07 3.51
CA LEU A 56 -21.56 8.42 4.80
C LEU A 56 -22.96 8.72 5.32
N PRO A 57 -23.79 7.70 5.63
CA PRO A 57 -25.13 7.91 6.14
C PRO A 57 -25.06 8.62 7.50
N THR A 58 -25.75 9.77 7.56
CA THR A 58 -25.67 10.70 8.69
C THR A 58 -27.07 11.07 9.14
N ALA A 59 -27.42 10.75 10.38
CA ALA A 59 -28.68 11.17 10.97
C ALA A 59 -28.64 12.68 11.27
N LEU A 60 -29.59 13.42 10.75
CA LEU A 60 -29.74 14.86 10.97
C LEU A 60 -30.89 15.13 11.92
N LEU A 61 -30.58 15.65 13.09
CA LEU A 61 -31.53 16.22 14.05
C LEU A 61 -31.46 17.73 13.94
N ASN A 62 -32.31 18.32 13.13
CA ASN A 62 -32.37 19.75 12.92
C ASN A 62 -33.56 20.38 13.66
N TYR A 63 -33.28 21.04 14.78
CA TYR A 63 -34.29 21.78 15.57
C TYR A 63 -34.38 23.26 15.17
N ASP A 64 -33.57 23.71 14.18
CA ASP A 64 -33.57 25.08 13.66
C ASP A 64 -33.97 25.08 12.18
N THR A 65 -35.11 25.66 11.85
CA THR A 65 -35.61 25.72 10.45
C THR A 65 -35.22 27.01 9.73
N GLU A 66 -34.32 27.82 10.32
CA GLU A 66 -33.91 29.08 9.73
C GLU A 66 -32.71 28.92 8.76
N ARG A 67 -32.33 30.02 8.10
CA ARG A 67 -31.40 30.04 6.98
C ARG A 67 -30.03 29.40 7.26
N MET A 68 -29.41 29.69 8.41
CA MET A 68 -28.03 29.22 8.66
C MET A 68 -27.93 27.70 8.85
N SER A 69 -28.97 27.09 9.44
CA SER A 69 -29.03 25.63 9.57
C SER A 69 -29.11 24.95 8.20
N HIS A 70 -29.90 25.50 7.28
CA HIS A 70 -30.00 25.00 5.90
C HIS A 70 -28.69 25.16 5.12
N ILE A 71 -28.02 26.31 5.26
CA ILE A 71 -26.70 26.53 4.64
C ILE A 71 -25.70 25.49 5.14
N PHE A 72 -25.59 25.26 6.45
CA PHE A 72 -24.70 24.28 7.02
C PHE A 72 -24.95 22.87 6.47
N VAL A 73 -26.21 22.45 6.43
CA VAL A 73 -26.58 21.12 5.90
C VAL A 73 -26.21 20.99 4.42
N THR A 74 -26.49 22.02 3.62
CA THR A 74 -26.19 22.03 2.20
C THR A 74 -24.68 22.00 1.94
N GLU A 75 -23.92 22.82 2.64
CA GLU A 75 -22.46 22.84 2.52
C GLU A 75 -21.84 21.51 3.01
N ALA A 76 -22.35 20.91 4.08
CA ALA A 76 -21.89 19.61 4.54
C ALA A 76 -22.18 18.52 3.51
N GLN A 77 -23.34 18.53 2.85
CA GLN A 77 -23.65 17.62 1.73
C GLN A 77 -22.75 17.87 0.52
N ASN A 78 -22.47 19.12 0.18
CA ASN A 78 -21.60 19.52 -0.93
C ASN A 78 -20.15 19.03 -0.76
N THR A 79 -19.71 18.75 0.47
CA THR A 79 -18.39 18.11 0.68
C THR A 79 -18.32 16.71 0.10
N GLY A 80 -19.44 16.06 -0.17
CA GLY A 80 -19.53 14.69 -0.65
C GLY A 80 -19.32 13.62 0.43
N TYR A 81 -18.93 14.01 1.65
CA TYR A 81 -18.73 13.04 2.75
C TYR A 81 -20.02 12.56 3.38
N PHE A 82 -21.08 13.38 3.38
CA PHE A 82 -22.28 13.16 4.18
C PHE A 82 -23.53 12.95 3.32
N SER A 83 -24.26 11.89 3.61
CA SER A 83 -25.62 11.66 3.14
C SER A 83 -26.56 11.94 4.33
N MET A 84 -27.11 13.16 4.38
CA MET A 84 -27.96 13.60 5.51
C MET A 84 -29.36 12.96 5.43
N ILE A 85 -29.73 12.23 6.46
CA ILE A 85 -31.00 11.54 6.62
C ILE A 85 -31.75 12.24 7.77
N PRO A 86 -32.82 13.00 7.51
CA PRO A 86 -33.61 13.62 8.57
C PRO A 86 -34.22 12.56 9.51
N VAL A 87 -34.13 12.79 10.81
CA VAL A 87 -34.67 11.89 11.84
C VAL A 87 -35.47 12.74 12.85
N ASP A 88 -36.65 12.24 13.24
CA ASP A 88 -37.60 13.01 14.05
C ASP A 88 -37.28 13.00 15.53
N SER A 89 -36.47 12.07 16.03
CA SER A 89 -36.14 11.97 17.45
C SER A 89 -34.71 11.52 17.72
N GLU A 90 -34.15 11.99 18.83
CA GLU A 90 -32.84 11.60 19.31
C GLU A 90 -32.75 10.10 19.59
N GLU A 91 -33.82 9.48 20.11
CA GLU A 91 -33.88 8.05 20.36
C GLU A 91 -33.78 7.23 19.04
N ALA A 92 -34.43 7.69 17.98
CA ALA A 92 -34.38 7.05 16.68
C ALA A 92 -32.98 7.18 16.07
N ALA A 93 -32.36 8.36 16.15
CA ALA A 93 -31.00 8.60 15.70
C ALA A 93 -30.00 7.70 16.45
N GLN A 94 -30.12 7.61 17.77
CA GLN A 94 -29.24 6.78 18.60
C GLN A 94 -29.41 5.29 18.32
N LYS A 95 -30.65 4.83 18.08
CA LYS A 95 -30.90 3.42 17.68
C LYS A 95 -30.28 3.10 16.33
N ALA A 96 -30.41 4.00 15.35
CA ALA A 96 -29.79 3.83 14.03
C ALA A 96 -28.23 3.82 14.13
N PHE A 97 -27.66 4.67 14.96
CA PHE A 97 -26.23 4.75 15.23
C PHE A 97 -25.68 3.46 15.87
N VAL A 98 -26.34 2.94 16.92
CA VAL A 98 -25.94 1.70 17.58
C VAL A 98 -26.09 0.47 16.67
N ARG A 99 -27.03 0.49 15.72
CA ARG A 99 -27.19 -0.57 14.70
C ARG A 99 -26.15 -0.49 13.57
N GLY A 100 -25.48 0.65 13.43
CA GLY A 100 -24.58 0.92 12.31
C GLY A 100 -25.30 1.35 11.02
N ASP A 101 -26.58 1.69 11.09
CA ASP A 101 -27.36 2.20 9.96
C ASP A 101 -26.90 3.60 9.55
N VAL A 102 -26.34 4.37 10.51
CA VAL A 102 -25.72 5.68 10.31
C VAL A 102 -24.35 5.75 10.98
N THR A 103 -23.43 6.46 10.35
CA THR A 103 -22.04 6.64 10.82
C THR A 103 -21.89 7.91 11.67
N PHE A 104 -22.76 8.90 11.45
CA PHE A 104 -22.73 10.17 12.16
C PHE A 104 -24.14 10.55 12.62
N ILE A 105 -24.20 11.31 13.72
CA ILE A 105 -25.37 12.06 14.15
C ILE A 105 -24.97 13.54 14.22
N VAL A 106 -25.67 14.38 13.50
CA VAL A 106 -25.50 15.83 13.52
C VAL A 106 -26.74 16.44 14.16
N THR A 107 -26.55 17.16 15.28
CA THR A 107 -27.64 17.82 16.01
C THR A 107 -27.45 19.33 15.94
N ILE A 108 -28.39 20.00 15.30
CA ILE A 108 -28.47 21.48 15.24
C ILE A 108 -29.50 21.93 16.29
N PRO A 109 -29.07 22.69 17.30
CA PRO A 109 -30.00 23.09 18.42
C PRO A 109 -31.00 24.17 17.98
N GLU A 110 -32.06 24.28 18.71
CA GLU A 110 -33.07 25.33 18.52
C GLU A 110 -32.45 26.72 18.63
N GLY A 111 -32.84 27.62 17.73
CA GLY A 111 -32.37 29.01 17.68
C GLY A 111 -30.89 29.15 17.29
N PHE A 112 -30.32 28.15 16.61
CA PHE A 112 -28.93 28.17 16.11
C PHE A 112 -28.69 29.42 15.26
N THR A 113 -29.53 29.67 14.25
CA THR A 113 -29.41 30.83 13.36
C THR A 113 -29.44 32.16 14.13
N ARG A 114 -30.36 32.32 15.07
CA ARG A 114 -30.47 33.54 15.88
C ARG A 114 -29.22 33.79 16.74
N LYS A 115 -28.65 32.75 17.33
CA LYS A 115 -27.42 32.85 18.12
C LYS A 115 -26.22 33.23 17.24
N VAL A 116 -26.10 32.61 16.07
CA VAL A 116 -25.06 32.97 15.09
C VAL A 116 -25.16 34.43 14.70
N LEU A 117 -26.37 34.92 14.33
CA LEU A 117 -26.62 36.32 13.94
C LEU A 117 -26.35 37.32 15.05
N ARG A 118 -26.43 36.92 16.31
CA ARG A 118 -26.11 37.79 17.48
C ARG A 118 -24.62 37.76 17.86
N GLY A 119 -23.78 37.00 17.11
CA GLY A 119 -22.37 36.82 17.47
C GLY A 119 -22.16 35.92 18.70
N GLU A 120 -23.19 35.21 19.14
CA GLU A 120 -23.08 34.18 20.15
C GLU A 120 -22.46 32.95 19.51
N LYS A 121 -21.71 32.14 20.29
CA LYS A 121 -21.08 30.90 19.80
C LYS A 121 -22.01 29.68 20.06
N PRO A 122 -22.99 29.36 19.21
CA PRO A 122 -23.85 28.20 19.44
C PRO A 122 -23.04 26.92 19.29
N GLN A 123 -23.39 25.91 20.10
CA GLN A 123 -22.77 24.62 20.05
C GLN A 123 -23.50 23.72 19.02
N LEU A 124 -22.79 23.17 18.09
CA LEU A 124 -23.26 22.18 17.15
C LEU A 124 -22.67 20.83 17.58
N LEU A 125 -23.53 19.84 17.85
CA LEU A 125 -23.09 18.52 18.29
C LEU A 125 -22.95 17.58 17.11
N ILE A 126 -21.75 16.99 16.98
CA ILE A 126 -21.46 15.97 15.98
C ILE A 126 -20.97 14.75 16.72
N GLN A 127 -21.68 13.63 16.58
CA GLN A 127 -21.30 12.33 17.10
C GLN A 127 -20.89 11.45 15.94
N GLY A 128 -19.70 10.88 15.97
CA GLY A 128 -19.18 10.00 14.91
C GLY A 128 -18.77 8.65 15.46
N ASP A 129 -18.96 7.59 14.68
CA ASP A 129 -18.48 6.26 15.02
C ASP A 129 -16.96 6.21 14.86
N ALA A 130 -16.26 6.16 15.97
CA ALA A 130 -14.80 6.12 16.02
C ALA A 130 -14.20 4.71 15.88
N ILE A 131 -15.00 3.69 15.57
CA ILE A 131 -14.51 2.33 15.27
C ILE A 131 -13.60 2.36 14.04
N ASP A 132 -13.96 3.17 13.03
CA ASP A 132 -13.08 3.46 11.89
C ASP A 132 -12.53 4.90 11.99
N PRO A 133 -11.33 5.07 12.59
CA PRO A 133 -10.78 6.40 12.86
C PRO A 133 -10.35 7.15 11.59
N ILE A 134 -10.06 6.45 10.50
CA ILE A 134 -9.64 7.09 9.24
C ILE A 134 -10.85 7.76 8.59
N THR A 135 -11.92 7.01 8.42
CA THR A 135 -13.19 7.50 7.86
C THR A 135 -13.75 8.66 8.67
N THR A 136 -13.82 8.46 9.98
CA THR A 136 -14.36 9.48 10.90
C THR A 136 -13.49 10.73 10.93
N GLY A 137 -12.16 10.58 10.91
CA GLY A 137 -11.24 11.71 10.97
C GLY A 137 -11.32 12.61 9.72
N ASN A 138 -11.40 12.04 8.53
CA ASN A 138 -11.53 12.80 7.29
C ASN A 138 -12.86 13.57 7.23
N ALA A 139 -13.96 12.89 7.55
CA ALA A 139 -15.29 13.47 7.54
C ALA A 139 -15.42 14.60 8.60
N LEU A 140 -14.95 14.39 9.84
CA LEU A 140 -14.95 15.43 10.87
C LEU A 140 -14.12 16.65 10.46
N SER A 141 -12.97 16.44 9.83
CA SER A 141 -12.15 17.55 9.34
C SER A 141 -12.89 18.38 8.29
N ALA A 142 -13.65 17.72 7.39
CA ALA A 142 -14.49 18.39 6.41
C ALA A 142 -15.60 19.22 7.09
N LEU A 143 -16.29 18.68 8.11
CA LEU A 143 -17.32 19.44 8.85
C LEU A 143 -16.77 20.67 9.59
N VAL A 144 -15.59 20.53 10.20
CA VAL A 144 -14.91 21.67 10.84
C VAL A 144 -14.58 22.75 9.80
N GLN A 145 -14.16 22.36 8.61
CA GLN A 145 -13.87 23.30 7.53
C GLN A 145 -15.15 23.99 7.01
N VAL A 146 -16.25 23.24 6.83
CA VAL A 146 -17.57 23.80 6.48
C VAL A 146 -18.04 24.81 7.54
N ALA A 147 -17.95 24.46 8.82
CA ALA A 147 -18.35 25.37 9.88
C ALA A 147 -17.53 26.68 9.83
N LYS A 148 -16.23 26.61 9.59
CA LYS A 148 -15.37 27.80 9.46
C LYS A 148 -15.71 28.62 8.22
N SER A 149 -15.88 28.01 7.05
CA SER A 149 -16.21 28.71 5.81
C SER A 149 -17.57 29.41 5.85
N MET A 150 -18.57 28.76 6.47
CA MET A 150 -19.90 29.36 6.65
C MET A 150 -19.85 30.66 7.46
N PHE A 151 -19.05 30.70 8.52
CA PHE A 151 -18.88 31.90 9.34
C PHE A 151 -18.11 33.01 8.59
N GLN A 152 -17.26 32.68 7.62
CA GLN A 152 -16.50 33.67 6.86
C GLN A 152 -17.27 34.28 5.69
N HIS A 153 -18.11 33.49 5.00
CA HIS A 153 -18.71 33.89 3.73
C HIS A 153 -20.19 34.29 3.84
N ASP A 154 -20.97 33.66 4.73
CA ASP A 154 -22.42 33.75 4.74
C ASP A 154 -22.99 34.70 5.81
N LEU A 155 -22.16 35.30 6.65
CA LEU A 155 -22.57 36.34 7.55
C LEU A 155 -22.78 37.69 6.85
N PRO A 156 -23.83 38.46 7.20
CA PRO A 156 -24.01 39.82 6.70
C PRO A 156 -22.78 40.71 6.96
N GLY A 157 -22.48 41.63 6.05
CA GLY A 157 -21.24 42.41 6.00
C GLY A 157 -20.80 43.09 7.31
N ASP A 158 -21.75 43.62 8.13
CA ASP A 158 -21.45 44.26 9.41
C ASP A 158 -21.04 43.28 10.52
N MET A 159 -21.38 42.00 10.40
CA MET A 159 -21.03 40.96 11.37
C MET A 159 -19.67 40.27 11.08
N ARG A 160 -19.17 40.39 9.84
CA ARG A 160 -17.82 39.91 9.47
C ARG A 160 -16.72 40.65 10.27
N VAL A 161 -16.98 41.88 10.67
CA VAL A 161 -15.99 42.75 11.37
C VAL A 161 -15.91 42.45 12.86
N SER A 162 -16.95 41.81 13.46
CA SER A 162 -17.01 41.56 14.90
C SER A 162 -16.28 40.29 15.37
N GLN A 163 -15.88 39.42 14.47
CA GLN A 163 -15.09 38.23 14.84
C GLN A 163 -13.59 38.54 14.83
N LYS A 164 -13.14 39.25 15.85
CA LYS A 164 -11.74 39.40 16.22
C LYS A 164 -11.22 38.11 16.88
N GLU A 165 -11.09 37.02 16.13
CA GLU A 165 -10.48 35.81 16.70
C GLU A 165 -9.79 34.87 15.68
N ASP A 166 -9.27 35.41 14.61
CA ASP A 166 -8.14 34.80 13.89
C ASP A 166 -7.41 35.92 13.15
N ASP A 167 -6.32 36.43 13.72
CA ASP A 167 -5.45 37.45 13.09
C ASP A 167 -4.66 36.89 11.88
N PHE A 168 -5.06 35.72 11.32
CA PHE A 168 -4.42 35.12 10.15
C PHE A 168 -5.40 34.31 9.31
N GLU A 169 -5.24 34.39 8.00
CA GLU A 169 -5.94 33.53 7.04
C GLU A 169 -5.16 32.20 6.90
N LEU A 170 -5.81 31.08 7.22
CA LEU A 170 -5.21 29.75 7.06
C LEU A 170 -5.41 29.25 5.63
N ILE A 171 -4.38 29.38 4.79
CA ILE A 171 -4.37 28.81 3.45
C ILE A 171 -3.84 27.38 3.52
N ILE A 172 -4.71 26.39 3.33
CA ILE A 172 -4.34 24.97 3.32
C ILE A 172 -4.08 24.54 1.88
N HIS A 173 -2.82 24.30 1.54
CA HIS A 173 -2.43 23.79 0.23
C HIS A 173 -2.05 22.30 0.34
N ARG A 174 -2.90 21.42 -0.19
CA ARG A 174 -2.63 19.96 -0.26
C ARG A 174 -1.73 19.68 -1.47
N MET A 175 -0.48 19.30 -1.23
CA MET A 175 0.48 18.97 -2.28
C MET A 175 0.41 17.48 -2.66
N PHE A 176 0.70 17.15 -3.92
CA PHE A 176 0.85 15.81 -4.50
C PHE A 176 -0.41 14.97 -4.63
N ASN A 177 -1.43 15.17 -3.82
CA ASN A 177 -2.74 14.51 -3.91
C ASN A 177 -3.82 15.47 -3.38
N PRO A 178 -4.14 16.56 -4.10
CA PRO A 178 -5.09 17.58 -3.65
C PRO A 178 -6.49 17.00 -3.43
N GLU A 179 -6.89 16.06 -4.27
CA GLU A 179 -8.21 15.42 -4.25
C GLU A 179 -8.35 14.31 -3.19
N GLY A 180 -7.25 13.94 -2.51
CA GLY A 180 -7.27 12.89 -1.47
C GLY A 180 -7.52 11.49 -2.00
N ILE A 181 -7.23 11.21 -3.29
CA ILE A 181 -7.51 9.93 -3.94
C ILE A 181 -6.76 8.80 -3.22
N THR A 182 -7.50 7.90 -2.61
CA THR A 182 -6.96 6.77 -1.82
C THR A 182 -6.02 5.88 -2.64
N GLN A 183 -6.36 5.64 -3.91
CA GLN A 183 -5.60 4.79 -4.82
C GLN A 183 -4.17 5.27 -5.02
N PHE A 184 -3.92 6.58 -5.00
CA PHE A 184 -2.57 7.14 -5.13
C PHE A 184 -1.67 6.70 -3.97
N ASN A 185 -2.25 6.53 -2.79
CA ASN A 185 -1.52 6.07 -1.61
C ASN A 185 -1.39 4.54 -1.56
N THR A 186 -2.44 3.80 -1.93
CA THR A 186 -2.54 2.35 -1.72
C THR A 186 -1.90 1.54 -2.85
N ILE A 187 -2.05 1.94 -4.11
CA ILE A 187 -1.58 1.15 -5.25
C ILE A 187 -0.07 0.89 -5.26
N PRO A 188 0.82 1.85 -4.95
CA PRO A 188 2.25 1.57 -4.82
C PRO A 188 2.56 0.51 -3.76
N GLY A 189 1.80 0.51 -2.65
CA GLY A 189 1.92 -0.50 -1.60
C GLY A 189 1.43 -1.88 -2.06
N ILE A 190 0.27 -1.92 -2.72
CA ILE A 190 -0.29 -3.15 -3.31
C ILE A 190 0.68 -3.75 -4.33
N MET A 191 1.28 -2.92 -5.21
CA MET A 191 2.27 -3.38 -6.19
C MET A 191 3.46 -4.07 -5.51
N GLY A 192 4.04 -3.46 -4.49
CA GLY A 192 5.15 -4.05 -3.74
C GLY A 192 4.76 -5.35 -3.03
N THR A 193 3.58 -5.37 -2.43
CA THR A 193 3.04 -6.54 -1.72
C THR A 193 2.80 -7.71 -2.67
N ILE A 194 2.18 -7.48 -3.82
CA ILE A 194 1.90 -8.50 -4.84
C ILE A 194 3.20 -9.07 -5.38
N LEU A 195 4.15 -8.21 -5.77
CA LEU A 195 5.45 -8.65 -6.30
C LEU A 195 6.22 -9.48 -5.26
N SER A 196 6.30 -9.02 -4.01
CA SER A 196 7.00 -9.76 -2.98
C SER A 196 6.35 -11.11 -2.71
N THR A 197 5.03 -11.15 -2.56
CA THR A 197 4.30 -12.40 -2.31
C THR A 197 4.52 -13.41 -3.42
N THR A 198 4.33 -13.00 -4.67
CA THR A 198 4.44 -13.89 -5.82
C THR A 198 5.86 -14.38 -6.02
N LEU A 199 6.85 -13.48 -6.01
CA LEU A 199 8.22 -13.83 -6.34
C LEU A 199 8.91 -14.66 -5.24
N ILE A 200 8.69 -14.30 -3.97
CA ILE A 200 9.26 -15.06 -2.85
C ILE A 200 8.66 -16.46 -2.81
N LEU A 201 7.33 -16.55 -2.92
CA LEU A 201 6.64 -17.84 -2.85
C LEU A 201 7.03 -18.75 -4.02
N MET A 202 7.01 -18.20 -5.25
CA MET A 202 7.36 -18.93 -6.46
C MET A 202 8.78 -19.48 -6.39
N THR A 203 9.74 -18.65 -5.95
CA THR A 203 11.14 -19.06 -5.83
C THR A 203 11.33 -20.11 -4.74
N ALA A 204 10.72 -19.87 -3.56
CA ALA A 204 10.83 -20.79 -2.43
C ALA A 204 10.26 -22.17 -2.79
N LEU A 205 9.05 -22.21 -3.38
CA LEU A 205 8.39 -23.46 -3.77
C LEU A 205 9.11 -24.17 -4.91
N SER A 206 9.58 -23.47 -5.94
CA SER A 206 10.30 -24.07 -7.07
C SER A 206 11.54 -24.85 -6.60
N ILE A 207 12.36 -24.21 -5.75
CA ILE A 207 13.60 -24.83 -5.27
C ILE A 207 13.30 -25.97 -4.27
N THR A 208 12.32 -25.79 -3.40
CA THR A 208 11.96 -26.83 -2.41
C THR A 208 11.34 -28.06 -3.09
N ARG A 209 10.53 -27.86 -4.15
CA ARG A 209 9.93 -28.93 -4.94
C ARG A 209 11.00 -29.79 -5.61
N GLU A 210 12.06 -29.18 -6.15
CA GLU A 210 13.18 -29.95 -6.72
C GLU A 210 13.91 -30.78 -5.68
N ARG A 211 14.05 -30.26 -4.45
CA ARG A 211 14.64 -30.99 -3.34
C ARG A 211 13.78 -32.20 -2.96
N GLU A 212 12.46 -32.01 -2.82
CA GLU A 212 11.54 -33.11 -2.51
C GLU A 212 11.55 -34.22 -3.56
N ASN A 213 11.68 -33.83 -4.84
CA ASN A 213 11.69 -34.79 -5.95
C ASN A 213 13.07 -35.45 -6.17
N GLY A 214 14.07 -35.17 -5.33
CA GLY A 214 15.43 -35.72 -5.48
C GLY A 214 16.19 -35.17 -6.70
N ALA A 215 15.65 -34.18 -7.41
CA ALA A 215 16.27 -33.63 -8.61
C ALA A 215 17.58 -32.87 -8.32
N LEU A 216 17.79 -32.44 -7.08
CA LEU A 216 19.06 -31.85 -6.63
C LEU A 216 20.24 -32.81 -6.72
N GLU A 217 20.02 -34.13 -6.50
CA GLU A 217 21.06 -35.14 -6.59
C GLU A 217 21.60 -35.23 -8.04
N ASN A 218 20.74 -35.11 -9.05
CA ASN A 218 21.13 -35.07 -10.45
C ASN A 218 21.97 -33.83 -10.80
N LEU A 219 21.72 -32.69 -10.12
CA LEU A 219 22.52 -31.48 -10.29
C LEU A 219 23.92 -31.60 -9.67
N LEU A 220 24.06 -32.39 -8.58
CA LEU A 220 25.35 -32.64 -7.93
C LEU A 220 26.29 -33.51 -8.80
N VAL A 221 25.73 -34.37 -9.64
CA VAL A 221 26.50 -35.20 -10.59
C VAL A 221 26.90 -34.42 -11.86
N SER A 222 26.22 -33.28 -12.11
CA SER A 222 26.53 -32.47 -13.30
C SER A 222 27.76 -31.56 -13.06
N PRO A 223 28.49 -31.16 -14.10
CA PRO A 223 29.65 -30.27 -13.98
C PRO A 223 29.24 -28.79 -13.79
N LEU A 224 28.19 -28.55 -13.02
CA LEU A 224 27.67 -27.21 -12.74
C LEU A 224 28.24 -26.66 -11.43
N THR A 225 28.53 -25.37 -11.40
CA THR A 225 28.84 -24.68 -10.14
C THR A 225 27.55 -24.25 -9.45
N GLY A 226 27.51 -24.25 -8.10
CA GLY A 226 26.35 -23.79 -7.35
C GLY A 226 25.91 -22.37 -7.73
N PHE A 227 26.86 -21.51 -8.14
CA PHE A 227 26.57 -20.16 -8.63
C PHE A 227 25.83 -20.18 -9.98
N GLU A 228 26.25 -21.01 -10.93
CA GLU A 228 25.59 -21.18 -12.25
C GLU A 228 24.15 -21.66 -12.07
N VAL A 229 23.93 -22.58 -11.15
CA VAL A 229 22.59 -23.11 -10.85
C VAL A 229 21.70 -22.04 -10.29
N ILE A 230 22.16 -21.27 -9.28
CA ILE A 230 21.35 -20.21 -8.67
C ILE A 230 21.02 -19.11 -9.69
N VAL A 231 22.03 -18.59 -10.37
CA VAL A 231 21.82 -17.50 -11.35
C VAL A 231 20.95 -17.98 -12.51
N GLY A 232 21.15 -19.23 -12.95
CA GLY A 232 20.33 -19.84 -14.00
C GLY A 232 18.85 -19.97 -13.61
N LYS A 233 18.58 -20.33 -12.35
CA LYS A 233 17.21 -20.40 -11.81
C LYS A 233 16.56 -19.04 -11.64
N ILE A 234 17.31 -18.07 -11.14
CA ILE A 234 16.78 -16.71 -10.88
C ILE A 234 16.43 -16.00 -12.19
N THR A 235 17.21 -16.21 -13.24
CA THR A 235 17.09 -15.47 -14.51
C THR A 235 15.67 -15.49 -15.10
N PRO A 236 14.98 -16.63 -15.26
CA PRO A 236 13.60 -16.63 -15.75
C PRO A 236 12.63 -15.93 -14.80
N PHE A 237 12.83 -16.06 -13.49
CA PHE A 237 11.97 -15.42 -12.50
C PHE A 237 12.16 -13.90 -12.46
N VAL A 238 13.35 -13.38 -12.76
CA VAL A 238 13.57 -11.94 -12.95
C VAL A 238 12.76 -11.43 -14.13
N VAL A 239 12.78 -12.15 -15.25
CA VAL A 239 11.99 -11.77 -16.44
C VAL A 239 10.50 -11.77 -16.12
N ILE A 240 10.01 -12.81 -15.44
CA ILE A 240 8.62 -12.91 -15.01
C ILE A 240 8.27 -11.78 -14.05
N GLY A 241 9.12 -11.49 -13.06
CA GLY A 241 8.91 -10.42 -12.08
C GLY A 241 8.85 -9.04 -12.72
N LEU A 242 9.74 -8.74 -13.67
CA LEU A 242 9.71 -7.47 -14.40
C LEU A 242 8.49 -7.38 -15.33
N PHE A 243 8.11 -8.48 -15.98
CA PHE A 243 6.89 -8.52 -16.77
C PHE A 243 5.64 -8.27 -15.89
N GLN A 244 5.56 -8.94 -14.75
CA GLN A 244 4.50 -8.75 -13.75
C GLN A 244 4.46 -7.30 -13.24
N ALA A 245 5.60 -6.73 -12.88
CA ALA A 245 5.72 -5.34 -12.45
C ALA A 245 5.23 -4.37 -13.53
N THR A 246 5.58 -4.64 -14.79
CA THR A 246 5.12 -3.83 -15.93
C THR A 246 3.61 -3.92 -16.11
N LEU A 247 3.03 -5.12 -16.01
CA LEU A 247 1.58 -5.31 -16.08
C LEU A 247 0.84 -4.56 -14.97
N ILE A 248 1.34 -4.66 -13.73
CA ILE A 248 0.76 -3.95 -12.58
C ILE A 248 0.88 -2.43 -12.80
N LEU A 249 2.01 -1.95 -13.29
CA LEU A 249 2.22 -0.52 -13.56
C LEU A 249 1.26 0.00 -14.64
N ILE A 250 1.12 -0.74 -15.74
CA ILE A 250 0.17 -0.40 -16.81
C ILE A 250 -1.26 -0.37 -16.27
N ALA A 251 -1.65 -1.38 -15.50
CA ALA A 251 -2.97 -1.43 -14.87
C ALA A 251 -3.17 -0.29 -13.87
N ALA A 252 -2.15 0.08 -13.08
CA ALA A 252 -2.19 1.20 -12.16
C ALA A 252 -2.46 2.54 -12.87
N VAL A 253 -1.80 2.77 -14.01
CA VAL A 253 -1.98 3.98 -14.80
C VAL A 253 -3.33 3.98 -15.53
N LEU A 254 -3.72 2.87 -16.18
CA LEU A 254 -4.91 2.81 -17.01
C LEU A 254 -6.22 2.71 -16.20
N LEU A 255 -6.23 1.94 -15.12
CA LEU A 255 -7.46 1.70 -14.34
C LEU A 255 -7.66 2.73 -13.22
N PHE A 256 -6.57 3.21 -12.63
CA PHE A 256 -6.63 4.08 -11.46
C PHE A 256 -6.08 5.50 -11.73
N ASN A 257 -5.73 5.81 -12.98
CA ASN A 257 -5.21 7.12 -13.40
C ASN A 257 -4.07 7.64 -12.51
N ILE A 258 -3.20 6.72 -12.04
CA ILE A 258 -2.09 7.13 -11.18
C ILE A 258 -1.09 7.93 -11.99
N PRO A 259 -0.77 9.17 -11.57
CA PRO A 259 0.18 10.00 -12.30
C PRO A 259 1.59 9.41 -12.21
N LEU A 260 2.34 9.57 -13.28
CA LEU A 260 3.73 9.14 -13.37
C LEU A 260 4.60 10.38 -13.65
N HIS A 261 4.86 11.16 -12.59
CA HIS A 261 5.60 12.43 -12.69
C HIS A 261 7.11 12.24 -12.78
N GLY A 262 7.64 11.11 -12.30
CA GLY A 262 9.07 10.85 -12.26
C GLY A 262 9.59 10.04 -13.45
N SER A 263 10.89 9.73 -13.41
CA SER A 263 11.57 8.96 -14.45
C SER A 263 11.13 7.50 -14.45
N VAL A 264 10.60 7.04 -15.59
CA VAL A 264 10.26 5.63 -15.84
C VAL A 264 11.50 4.73 -15.72
N PHE A 265 12.65 5.22 -16.19
CA PHE A 265 13.90 4.47 -16.09
C PHE A 265 14.31 4.24 -14.63
N LEU A 266 14.20 5.26 -13.78
CA LEU A 266 14.48 5.15 -12.34
C LEU A 266 13.51 4.18 -11.65
N LEU A 267 12.24 4.21 -12.04
CA LEU A 267 11.23 3.27 -11.53
C LEU A 267 11.59 1.82 -11.88
N PHE A 268 11.94 1.54 -13.15
CA PHE A 268 12.38 0.20 -13.55
C PHE A 268 13.67 -0.24 -12.87
N PHE A 269 14.59 0.66 -12.60
CA PHE A 269 15.80 0.37 -11.84
C PHE A 269 15.47 -0.06 -10.40
N VAL A 270 14.58 0.66 -9.73
CA VAL A 270 14.10 0.30 -8.37
C VAL A 270 13.36 -1.04 -8.40
N LEU A 271 12.49 -1.25 -9.40
CA LEU A 271 11.79 -2.52 -9.60
C LEU A 271 12.75 -3.69 -9.77
N LEU A 272 13.80 -3.52 -10.58
CA LEU A 272 14.82 -4.55 -10.80
C LEU A 272 15.51 -4.94 -9.49
N ILE A 273 15.95 -3.97 -8.68
CA ILE A 273 16.57 -4.22 -7.39
C ILE A 273 15.60 -4.96 -6.47
N TYR A 274 14.34 -4.53 -6.44
CA TYR A 274 13.32 -5.13 -5.59
C TYR A 274 12.99 -6.57 -5.99
N VAL A 275 12.89 -6.85 -7.29
CA VAL A 275 12.69 -8.19 -7.84
C VAL A 275 13.85 -9.11 -7.42
N PHE A 276 15.10 -8.69 -7.58
CA PHE A 276 16.26 -9.46 -7.13
C PHE A 276 16.23 -9.74 -5.63
N LEU A 277 15.83 -8.75 -4.83
CA LEU A 277 15.67 -8.89 -3.38
C LEU A 277 14.63 -9.95 -3.03
N CYS A 278 13.44 -9.87 -3.63
CA CYS A 278 12.36 -10.83 -3.38
C CYS A 278 12.78 -12.27 -3.75
N LEU A 279 13.39 -12.44 -4.90
CA LEU A 279 13.90 -13.75 -5.34
C LEU A 279 14.98 -14.30 -4.39
N SER A 280 15.88 -13.44 -3.91
CA SER A 280 16.93 -13.83 -2.97
C SER A 280 16.38 -14.22 -1.60
N ILE A 281 15.32 -13.56 -1.12
CA ILE A 281 14.58 -13.96 0.10
C ILE A 281 13.96 -15.34 -0.11
N GLY A 282 13.32 -15.58 -1.26
CA GLY A 282 12.77 -16.88 -1.63
C GLY A 282 13.81 -18.01 -1.61
N ILE A 283 15.01 -17.74 -2.13
CA ILE A 283 16.16 -18.68 -2.05
C ILE A 283 16.53 -18.94 -0.58
N GLY A 284 16.63 -17.88 0.22
CA GLY A 284 16.93 -18.02 1.64
C GLY A 284 15.91 -18.91 2.39
N ILE A 285 14.64 -18.71 2.13
CA ILE A 285 13.54 -19.53 2.68
C ILE A 285 13.67 -20.98 2.20
N SER A 286 13.90 -21.22 0.92
CA SER A 286 14.07 -22.58 0.37
C SER A 286 15.25 -23.32 0.98
N GLY A 287 16.31 -22.61 1.37
CA GLY A 287 17.48 -23.18 2.05
C GLY A 287 17.18 -23.69 3.45
N LEU A 288 16.18 -23.11 4.12
CA LEU A 288 15.75 -23.49 5.48
C LEU A 288 14.60 -24.50 5.46
N ALA A 289 13.72 -24.44 4.46
CA ALA A 289 12.55 -25.30 4.34
C ALA A 289 12.92 -26.72 3.91
N GLN A 290 12.35 -27.74 4.53
CA GLN A 290 12.55 -29.16 4.18
C GLN A 290 11.56 -29.65 3.14
N ASN A 291 10.36 -29.05 3.07
CA ASN A 291 9.29 -29.39 2.15
C ASN A 291 8.51 -28.16 1.72
N GLN A 292 7.67 -28.30 0.68
CA GLN A 292 6.89 -27.20 0.11
C GLN A 292 5.94 -26.59 1.13
N LEU A 293 5.33 -27.40 2.01
CA LEU A 293 4.44 -26.88 3.05
C LEU A 293 5.19 -25.96 4.04
N GLN A 294 6.39 -26.36 4.43
CA GLN A 294 7.25 -25.55 5.30
C GLN A 294 7.70 -24.25 4.60
N ALA A 295 8.04 -24.34 3.31
CA ALA A 295 8.38 -23.15 2.52
C ALA A 295 7.21 -22.15 2.43
N LEU A 296 5.99 -22.67 2.26
CA LEU A 296 4.77 -21.87 2.26
C LEU A 296 4.54 -21.18 3.63
N GLN A 297 4.67 -21.93 4.73
CA GLN A 297 4.50 -21.39 6.08
C GLN A 297 5.54 -20.31 6.39
N MET A 298 6.82 -20.56 6.07
CA MET A 298 7.89 -19.58 6.29
C MET A 298 7.69 -18.31 5.44
N SER A 299 7.25 -18.47 4.19
CA SER A 299 6.90 -17.33 3.34
C SER A 299 5.76 -16.51 3.93
N SER A 300 4.71 -17.17 4.40
CA SER A 300 3.57 -16.52 5.06
C SER A 300 3.99 -15.79 6.34
N PHE A 301 4.87 -16.39 7.13
CA PHE A 301 5.42 -15.78 8.33
C PHE A 301 6.27 -14.53 8.03
N TYR A 302 6.92 -14.49 6.88
CA TYR A 302 7.61 -13.28 6.40
C TYR A 302 6.63 -12.20 5.90
N PHE A 303 5.57 -12.59 5.16
CA PHE A 303 4.66 -11.64 4.53
C PHE A 303 3.86 -10.81 5.51
N ILE A 304 3.23 -11.45 6.52
CA ILE A 304 2.31 -10.77 7.42
C ILE A 304 3.00 -9.59 8.13
N PRO A 305 4.16 -9.79 8.80
CA PRO A 305 4.89 -8.68 9.38
C PRO A 305 5.38 -7.66 8.34
N SER A 306 5.79 -8.13 7.15
CA SER A 306 6.28 -7.25 6.08
C SER A 306 5.20 -6.26 5.63
N ILE A 307 3.97 -6.71 5.42
CA ILE A 307 2.86 -5.84 5.05
C ILE A 307 2.51 -4.87 6.20
N MET A 308 2.46 -5.36 7.44
CA MET A 308 2.05 -4.57 8.59
C MET A 308 3.06 -3.48 8.96
N LEU A 309 4.37 -3.80 8.88
CA LEU A 309 5.45 -2.92 9.35
C LEU A 309 6.11 -2.11 8.23
N SER A 310 5.71 -2.28 6.97
CA SER A 310 6.28 -1.56 5.82
C SER A 310 5.84 -0.12 5.67
N GLY A 311 4.79 0.30 6.37
CA GLY A 311 4.15 1.59 6.12
C GLY A 311 3.05 1.56 5.05
N PHE A 312 2.61 0.36 4.65
CA PHE A 312 1.51 0.19 3.70
C PHE A 312 0.14 0.41 4.37
N ILE A 313 -0.13 -0.33 5.45
CA ILE A 313 -1.42 -0.26 6.17
C ILE A 313 -1.45 0.95 7.12
N SER A 314 -0.39 1.14 7.89
CA SER A 314 -0.26 2.23 8.85
C SER A 314 0.93 3.11 8.50
N PRO A 315 0.83 4.46 8.58
CA PRO A 315 1.94 5.34 8.27
C PRO A 315 3.17 4.99 9.12
N PHE A 316 4.32 4.79 8.45
CA PHE A 316 5.56 4.37 9.11
C PHE A 316 5.99 5.34 10.22
N ILE A 317 5.73 6.64 10.04
CA ILE A 317 6.11 7.69 10.99
C ILE A 317 5.36 7.58 12.32
N SER A 318 4.12 7.06 12.31
CA SER A 318 3.27 6.90 13.50
C SER A 318 3.49 5.59 14.25
N MET A 319 4.34 4.69 13.73
CA MET A 319 4.63 3.42 14.39
C MET A 319 5.49 3.63 15.65
N PRO A 320 5.37 2.74 16.66
CA PRO A 320 6.28 2.73 17.81
C PRO A 320 7.71 2.36 17.36
N ASP A 321 8.72 2.76 18.15
CA ASP A 321 10.13 2.64 17.74
C ASP A 321 10.60 1.21 17.47
N TRP A 322 10.10 0.24 18.23
CA TRP A 322 10.40 -1.18 17.96
C TRP A 322 9.88 -1.64 16.59
N ALA A 323 8.68 -1.16 16.20
CA ALA A 323 8.09 -1.49 14.90
C ALA A 323 8.83 -0.80 13.75
N LYS A 324 9.27 0.46 13.95
CA LYS A 324 10.14 1.18 13.01
C LYS A 324 11.48 0.45 12.82
N ALA A 325 12.09 -0.03 13.91
CA ALA A 325 13.35 -0.77 13.84
C ALA A 325 13.22 -2.02 12.98
N ILE A 326 12.18 -2.85 13.21
CA ILE A 326 11.91 -4.04 12.40
C ILE A 326 11.54 -3.66 10.95
N GLY A 327 10.64 -2.69 10.78
CA GLY A 327 10.20 -2.21 9.48
C GLY A 327 11.34 -1.66 8.62
N SER A 328 12.37 -1.07 9.24
CA SER A 328 13.58 -0.61 8.54
C SER A 328 14.46 -1.74 8.01
N CYS A 329 14.27 -2.97 8.47
CA CYS A 329 14.94 -4.15 7.93
C CYS A 329 14.16 -4.79 6.76
N LEU A 330 12.97 -4.28 6.44
CA LEU A 330 12.10 -4.86 5.43
C LEU A 330 12.26 -4.12 4.09
N PRO A 331 12.56 -4.84 2.99
CA PRO A 331 12.68 -4.24 1.66
C PRO A 331 11.44 -3.52 1.18
N LEU A 332 10.25 -4.03 1.53
CA LEU A 332 8.96 -3.47 1.14
C LEU A 332 8.80 -2.02 1.61
N THR A 333 9.34 -1.67 2.77
CA THR A 333 9.32 -0.31 3.34
C THR A 333 9.96 0.72 2.40
N TYR A 334 11.17 0.44 1.95
CA TYR A 334 11.91 1.33 1.04
C TYR A 334 11.30 1.33 -0.35
N PHE A 335 10.85 0.16 -0.82
CA PHE A 335 10.19 0.03 -2.11
C PHE A 335 8.96 0.93 -2.22
N ILE A 336 8.06 0.90 -1.22
CA ILE A 336 6.86 1.73 -1.20
C ILE A 336 7.21 3.22 -1.22
N ARG A 337 8.19 3.65 -0.42
CA ARG A 337 8.63 5.05 -0.37
C ARG A 337 9.24 5.51 -1.69
N LEU A 338 10.08 4.68 -2.30
CA LEU A 338 10.71 4.95 -3.59
C LEU A 338 9.66 5.07 -4.70
N VAL A 339 8.74 4.12 -4.78
CA VAL A 339 7.69 4.13 -5.82
C VAL A 339 6.77 5.33 -5.65
N LYS A 340 6.32 5.64 -4.43
CA LYS A 340 5.53 6.85 -4.14
C LYS A 340 6.32 8.13 -4.49
N GLY A 341 7.60 8.18 -4.14
CA GLY A 341 8.47 9.32 -4.46
C GLY A 341 8.63 9.55 -5.96
N ILE A 342 8.80 8.47 -6.73
CA ILE A 342 8.94 8.55 -8.18
C ILE A 342 7.59 8.87 -8.83
N MET A 343 6.55 8.09 -8.55
CA MET A 343 5.28 8.20 -9.27
C MET A 343 4.53 9.49 -8.93
N LEU A 344 4.36 9.79 -7.62
CA LEU A 344 3.50 10.87 -7.17
C LEU A 344 4.23 12.20 -7.02
N LYS A 345 5.47 12.17 -6.53
CA LYS A 345 6.23 13.39 -6.23
C LYS A 345 7.21 13.79 -7.33
N GLY A 346 7.47 12.91 -8.30
CA GLY A 346 8.41 13.18 -9.38
C GLY A 346 9.86 13.38 -8.90
N TYR A 347 10.24 12.76 -7.79
CA TYR A 347 11.57 12.95 -7.22
C TYR A 347 12.68 12.44 -8.14
N SER A 348 13.79 13.20 -8.17
CA SER A 348 15.02 12.79 -8.84
C SER A 348 15.74 11.69 -8.07
N ALA A 349 16.66 10.97 -8.73
CA ALA A 349 17.48 9.94 -8.08
C ALA A 349 18.22 10.44 -6.84
N MET A 350 18.67 11.70 -6.86
CA MET A 350 19.39 12.32 -5.74
C MET A 350 18.49 12.47 -4.50
N ALA A 351 17.23 12.87 -4.69
CA ALA A 351 16.25 13.01 -3.60
C ALA A 351 15.85 11.67 -2.98
N LEU A 352 15.99 10.59 -3.74
CA LEU A 352 15.63 9.22 -3.32
C LEU A 352 16.80 8.44 -2.71
N LEU A 353 18.03 8.98 -2.72
CA LEU A 353 19.21 8.32 -2.15
C LEU A 353 19.01 7.80 -0.71
N PRO A 354 18.34 8.53 0.20
CA PRO A 354 18.14 8.06 1.58
C PRO A 354 17.37 6.73 1.68
N ASP A 355 16.47 6.44 0.74
CA ASP A 355 15.71 5.19 0.68
C ASP A 355 16.34 4.18 -0.29
N LEU A 356 17.04 4.65 -1.32
CA LEU A 356 17.67 3.81 -2.34
C LEU A 356 18.92 3.10 -1.78
N LEU A 357 19.76 3.79 -1.02
CA LEU A 357 20.97 3.20 -0.44
C LEU A 357 20.66 2.07 0.54
N PRO A 358 19.71 2.20 1.49
CA PRO A 358 19.30 1.06 2.32
C PRO A 358 18.74 -0.11 1.51
N LEU A 359 17.94 0.15 0.47
CA LEU A 359 17.41 -0.91 -0.39
C LEU A 359 18.54 -1.69 -1.09
N ILE A 360 19.53 -1.00 -1.63
CA ILE A 360 20.73 -1.62 -2.24
C ILE A 360 21.54 -2.37 -1.18
N GLY A 361 21.73 -1.78 0.00
CA GLY A 361 22.42 -2.43 1.10
C GLY A 361 21.75 -3.74 1.54
N LEU A 362 20.43 -3.72 1.68
CA LEU A 362 19.64 -4.93 1.94
C LEU A 362 19.77 -5.94 0.81
N ALA A 363 19.77 -5.49 -0.45
CA ALA A 363 19.96 -6.39 -1.60
C ALA A 363 21.31 -7.12 -1.51
N VAL A 364 22.40 -6.42 -1.24
CA VAL A 364 23.73 -7.01 -1.10
C VAL A 364 23.76 -8.03 0.05
N ILE A 365 23.20 -7.68 1.21
CA ILE A 365 23.15 -8.57 2.38
C ILE A 365 22.33 -9.82 2.09
N VAL A 366 21.11 -9.66 1.58
CA VAL A 366 20.17 -10.76 1.35
C VAL A 366 20.66 -11.70 0.25
N ILE A 367 21.22 -11.15 -0.84
CA ILE A 367 21.85 -11.94 -1.90
C ILE A 367 23.04 -12.74 -1.33
N GLY A 368 23.90 -12.10 -0.54
CA GLY A 368 25.03 -12.75 0.10
C GLY A 368 24.64 -13.90 1.03
N VAL A 369 23.62 -13.68 1.86
CA VAL A 369 23.05 -14.70 2.76
C VAL A 369 22.38 -15.82 1.96
N GLY A 370 21.59 -15.49 0.93
CA GLY A 370 20.94 -16.47 0.07
C GLY A 370 21.92 -17.40 -0.64
N LEU A 371 22.98 -16.83 -1.21
CA LEU A 371 24.06 -17.59 -1.84
C LEU A 371 24.78 -18.53 -0.84
N LYS A 372 25.03 -18.06 0.37
CA LYS A 372 25.67 -18.85 1.42
C LYS A 372 24.76 -19.98 1.95
N SER A 373 23.47 -19.70 2.09
CA SER A 373 22.48 -20.69 2.54
C SER A 373 22.33 -21.82 1.52
N TYR A 374 22.27 -21.49 0.23
CA TYR A 374 22.17 -22.50 -0.82
C TYR A 374 23.43 -23.36 -0.96
N ARG A 375 24.63 -22.81 -0.74
CA ARG A 375 25.87 -23.60 -0.71
C ARG A 375 25.87 -24.71 0.36
N LYS A 376 25.31 -24.42 1.54
CA LYS A 376 25.19 -25.42 2.61
C LYS A 376 24.21 -26.55 2.29
N THR A 377 23.31 -26.36 1.35
CA THR A 377 22.36 -27.40 0.92
C THR A 377 22.92 -28.32 -0.16
N LEU A 378 24.04 -27.92 -0.79
CA LEU A 378 24.77 -28.71 -1.79
C LEU A 378 25.99 -29.44 -1.21
N ASP A 379 26.45 -29.08 0.00
CA ASP A 379 27.48 -29.78 0.78
C ASP A 379 26.86 -30.79 1.72
#